data_5248ba678d355287e85e28f446eeea12
#
_entry.id   5248ba678d355287e85e28f446eeea12
#
_cell.length_a   1.000
_cell.length_b   1.000
_cell.length_c   1.000
_cell.angle_alpha   90.00
_cell.angle_beta   90.00
_cell.angle_gamma   90.00
#
_symmetry.space_group_name_H-M   'P 1'
#
loop_
_entity.id
_entity.type
_entity.pdbx_description
1 polymer ?
#
loop_
_entity_poly.entity_id
_entity_poly.type
_entity_poly.pdbx_seq_one_letter_code
_entity_poly.pdbx_strand_id
1 'polypeptide(L)'
;MKSQPSKFHACRPKLALLALFILSGCATLKQCAYEGLSRDEWQKPDRVIQSLQIRPGNYVADLGAGGGYFTFRLAAAVGSAGKVYAVDIDPDMTQLLERQAKQKGAGNVDVILAKPDDPLLPASGVDLILTVNTYHHISSRVSYFANVRKYLRPNGRIAVIDFDRRAWIEGLFRHYTPREFIIREMENAGYSFQREFDFLDRQSFLIFAPLKVAAGARLPPGALQRREDGSPTRAPHRSYEMS
;
A
#
# COMPACT_ATOMS: atom_id res chain seq x y z
N MET A 1 68.59 -36.17 21.10
CA MET A 1 67.95 -34.89 20.64
C MET A 1 66.74 -35.26 19.80
N LYS A 2 65.51 -35.07 20.36
CA LYS A 2 64.24 -35.41 19.66
C LYS A 2 63.67 -34.14 19.18
N SER A 3 63.48 -33.99 17.86
CA SER A 3 62.76 -32.90 17.21
C SER A 3 61.25 -33.17 17.20
N GLN A 4 60.48 -32.28 17.76
CA GLN A 4 58.99 -32.34 17.70
C GLN A 4 58.48 -31.72 16.39
N PRO A 5 57.39 -32.23 15.77
CA PRO A 5 56.78 -31.62 14.62
C PRO A 5 55.72 -30.60 15.08
N SER A 6 55.73 -29.43 14.45
CA SER A 6 54.78 -28.32 14.63
C SER A 6 53.39 -28.69 14.14
N LYS A 7 52.39 -28.53 15.02
CA LYS A 7 50.96 -28.64 14.68
C LYS A 7 50.48 -27.38 13.99
N PHE A 8 50.28 -27.39 12.70
CA PHE A 8 49.48 -26.38 12.00
C PHE A 8 47.99 -26.70 12.19
N HIS A 9 47.32 -25.88 12.97
CA HIS A 9 45.87 -25.96 13.13
C HIS A 9 45.20 -25.33 11.89
N ALA A 10 44.57 -26.19 11.10
CA ALA A 10 43.66 -25.79 10.04
C ALA A 10 42.34 -25.33 10.67
N CYS A 11 42.18 -24.00 10.83
CA CYS A 11 40.96 -23.40 11.27
C CYS A 11 40.46 -22.47 10.19
N ARG A 12 39.75 -22.97 9.15
CA ARG A 12 39.05 -22.15 8.15
C ARG A 12 38.03 -22.97 7.34
N PRO A 13 36.82 -23.26 7.91
CA PRO A 13 35.65 -23.20 7.07
C PRO A 13 34.44 -22.46 7.71
N LYS A 14 34.53 -22.01 8.99
CA LYS A 14 33.34 -21.44 9.67
C LYS A 14 33.05 -19.98 9.33
N LEU A 15 34.05 -19.21 8.84
CA LEU A 15 33.83 -17.80 8.45
C LEU A 15 33.14 -17.63 7.09
N ALA A 16 33.33 -18.57 6.17
CA ALA A 16 32.71 -18.49 4.83
C ALA A 16 31.18 -18.73 4.85
N LEU A 17 30.70 -19.58 5.78
CA LEU A 17 29.27 -19.83 5.96
C LEU A 17 28.53 -18.63 6.60
N LEU A 18 29.21 -17.91 7.49
CA LEU A 18 28.62 -16.72 8.13
C LEU A 18 28.44 -15.54 7.15
N ALA A 19 29.37 -15.38 6.19
CA ALA A 19 29.30 -14.36 5.15
C ALA A 19 28.18 -14.62 4.13
N LEU A 20 27.85 -15.90 3.85
CA LEU A 20 26.74 -16.25 2.94
C LEU A 20 25.36 -15.95 3.54
N PHE A 21 25.23 -16.00 4.88
CA PHE A 21 24.00 -15.66 5.58
C PHE A 21 23.73 -14.15 5.61
N ILE A 22 24.77 -13.31 5.54
CA ILE A 22 24.62 -11.84 5.59
C ILE A 22 24.15 -11.27 4.24
N LEU A 23 24.50 -11.90 3.11
CA LEU A 23 24.11 -11.45 1.77
C LEU A 23 22.67 -11.82 1.37
N SER A 24 22.08 -12.83 2.02
CA SER A 24 20.65 -13.17 1.84
C SER A 24 19.72 -12.32 2.72
N GLY A 25 20.28 -11.54 3.64
CA GLY A 25 19.55 -10.97 4.78
C GLY A 25 18.69 -9.74 4.48
N CYS A 26 18.97 -8.96 3.44
CA CYS A 26 18.27 -7.67 3.29
C CYS A 26 16.81 -7.82 2.88
N ALA A 27 16.47 -8.62 1.88
CA ALA A 27 15.09 -8.78 1.45
C ALA A 27 14.24 -9.55 2.49
N THR A 28 14.82 -10.61 3.09
CA THR A 28 14.13 -11.39 4.14
C THR A 28 13.95 -10.59 5.43
N LEU A 29 14.92 -9.75 5.80
CA LEU A 29 14.81 -8.88 6.98
C LEU A 29 13.79 -7.76 6.75
N LYS A 30 13.78 -7.16 5.56
CA LYS A 30 12.73 -6.20 5.15
C LYS A 30 11.35 -6.88 5.19
N GLN A 31 11.22 -8.09 4.64
CA GLN A 31 9.97 -8.85 4.66
C GLN A 31 9.49 -9.09 6.10
N CYS A 32 10.36 -9.55 7.01
CA CYS A 32 10.01 -9.73 8.42
C CYS A 32 9.56 -8.42 9.10
N ALA A 33 10.18 -7.30 8.74
CA ALA A 33 9.77 -5.98 9.25
C ALA A 33 8.39 -5.56 8.73
N TYR A 34 8.08 -5.87 7.46
CA TYR A 34 6.76 -5.57 6.87
C TYR A 34 5.66 -6.54 7.33
N GLU A 35 5.99 -7.81 7.60
CA GLU A 35 5.01 -8.82 7.99
C GLU A 35 4.63 -8.73 9.48
N GLY A 36 5.55 -8.29 10.35
CA GLY A 36 5.30 -8.15 11.79
C GLY A 36 4.93 -9.46 12.49
N LEU A 37 5.15 -9.54 13.81
CA LEU A 37 4.69 -10.68 14.61
C LEU A 37 3.17 -10.63 14.78
N SER A 38 2.50 -11.78 14.64
CA SER A 38 1.04 -11.93 14.83
C SER A 38 0.18 -11.01 13.95
N ARG A 39 0.66 -10.68 12.74
CA ARG A 39 -0.05 -9.78 11.82
C ARG A 39 -1.45 -10.26 11.50
N ASP A 40 -1.65 -11.56 11.32
CA ASP A 40 -2.96 -12.15 11.02
C ASP A 40 -3.98 -11.92 12.14
N GLU A 41 -3.54 -11.86 13.41
CA GLU A 41 -4.43 -11.66 14.56
C GLU A 41 -5.01 -10.23 14.58
N TRP A 42 -4.18 -9.20 14.40
CA TRP A 42 -4.63 -7.82 14.50
C TRP A 42 -5.11 -7.23 13.17
N GLN A 43 -4.59 -7.71 12.03
CA GLN A 43 -5.00 -7.22 10.69
C GLN A 43 -6.15 -8.02 10.07
N LYS A 44 -6.47 -9.21 10.61
CA LYS A 44 -7.65 -10.02 10.26
C LYS A 44 -7.84 -10.16 8.74
N PRO A 45 -6.81 -10.66 8.00
CA PRO A 45 -6.74 -10.56 6.54
C PRO A 45 -7.92 -11.21 5.82
N ASP A 46 -8.41 -12.34 6.30
CA ASP A 46 -9.56 -13.03 5.70
C ASP A 46 -10.83 -12.19 5.80
N ARG A 47 -11.03 -11.52 6.95
CA ARG A 47 -12.15 -10.60 7.13
C ARG A 47 -12.01 -9.35 6.26
N VAL A 48 -10.78 -8.85 6.06
CA VAL A 48 -10.50 -7.77 5.11
C VAL A 48 -10.89 -8.20 3.70
N ILE A 49 -10.39 -9.34 3.21
CA ILE A 49 -10.70 -9.84 1.87
C ILE A 49 -12.21 -10.02 1.68
N GLN A 50 -12.90 -10.61 2.65
CA GLN A 50 -14.36 -10.78 2.62
C GLN A 50 -15.09 -9.42 2.53
N SER A 51 -14.64 -8.44 3.31
CA SER A 51 -15.24 -7.09 3.33
C SER A 51 -15.06 -6.33 2.02
N LEU A 52 -13.99 -6.64 1.27
CA LEU A 52 -13.76 -6.07 -0.06
C LEU A 52 -14.72 -6.56 -1.12
N GLN A 53 -15.50 -7.63 -0.87
CA GLN A 53 -16.49 -8.17 -1.81
C GLN A 53 -15.92 -8.37 -3.22
N ILE A 54 -14.71 -8.92 -3.27
CA ILE A 54 -14.02 -9.28 -4.52
C ILE A 54 -14.76 -10.46 -5.17
N ARG A 55 -14.94 -10.38 -6.48
CA ARG A 55 -15.57 -11.45 -7.27
C ARG A 55 -14.52 -12.13 -8.14
N PRO A 56 -14.65 -13.44 -8.42
CA PRO A 56 -13.86 -14.09 -9.45
C PRO A 56 -13.92 -13.30 -10.76
N GLY A 57 -12.76 -13.12 -11.40
CA GLY A 57 -12.64 -12.30 -12.60
C GLY A 57 -12.38 -10.81 -12.37
N ASN A 58 -12.43 -10.31 -11.13
CA ASN A 58 -12.04 -8.93 -10.85
C ASN A 58 -10.55 -8.68 -11.11
N TYR A 59 -10.24 -7.46 -11.48
CA TYR A 59 -8.87 -6.94 -11.60
C TYR A 59 -8.60 -6.02 -10.42
N VAL A 60 -7.60 -6.35 -9.62
CA VAL A 60 -7.32 -5.67 -8.35
C VAL A 60 -5.87 -5.22 -8.32
N ALA A 61 -5.60 -4.02 -7.82
CA ALA A 61 -4.25 -3.57 -7.52
C ALA A 61 -3.99 -3.62 -6.01
N ASP A 62 -2.84 -4.17 -5.62
CA ASP A 62 -2.27 -4.10 -4.28
C ASP A 62 -1.20 -3.01 -4.30
N LEU A 63 -1.54 -1.81 -3.82
CA LEU A 63 -0.70 -0.62 -3.90
C LEU A 63 0.17 -0.50 -2.64
N GLY A 64 1.48 -0.63 -2.81
CA GLY A 64 2.44 -0.80 -1.74
C GLY A 64 2.45 -2.26 -1.25
N ALA A 65 2.60 -3.18 -2.20
CA ALA A 65 2.44 -4.62 -1.98
C ALA A 65 3.48 -5.22 -1.01
N GLY A 66 4.67 -4.59 -0.89
CA GLY A 66 5.75 -5.03 -0.01
C GLY A 66 6.12 -6.51 -0.24
N GLY A 67 6.08 -7.31 0.81
CA GLY A 67 6.34 -8.77 0.75
C GLY A 67 5.18 -9.61 0.18
N GLY A 68 4.07 -9.01 -0.30
CA GLY A 68 2.95 -9.73 -0.91
C GLY A 68 1.92 -10.28 0.08
N TYR A 69 1.88 -9.74 1.28
CA TYR A 69 0.98 -10.21 2.34
C TYR A 69 -0.50 -10.23 1.90
N PHE A 70 -0.99 -9.18 1.24
CA PHE A 70 -2.33 -9.16 0.64
C PHE A 70 -2.35 -9.66 -0.79
N THR A 71 -1.29 -9.48 -1.57
CA THR A 71 -1.20 -9.85 -2.99
C THR A 71 -1.72 -11.27 -3.27
N PHE A 72 -1.21 -12.26 -2.55
CA PHE A 72 -1.57 -13.66 -2.80
C PHE A 72 -2.97 -14.04 -2.28
N ARG A 73 -3.47 -13.36 -1.26
CA ARG A 73 -4.86 -13.49 -0.80
C ARG A 73 -5.83 -12.90 -1.81
N LEU A 74 -5.46 -11.75 -2.39
CA LEU A 74 -6.20 -11.13 -3.48
C LEU A 74 -6.21 -12.03 -4.73
N ALA A 75 -5.06 -12.63 -5.08
CA ALA A 75 -4.93 -13.53 -6.22
C ALA A 75 -5.83 -14.76 -6.07
N ALA A 76 -5.94 -15.32 -4.86
CA ALA A 76 -6.88 -16.40 -4.57
C ALA A 76 -8.34 -15.94 -4.71
N ALA A 77 -8.67 -14.73 -4.24
CA ALA A 77 -10.03 -14.19 -4.25
C ALA A 77 -10.53 -13.87 -5.68
N VAL A 78 -9.66 -13.34 -6.55
CA VAL A 78 -10.03 -13.04 -7.96
C VAL A 78 -10.05 -14.29 -8.84
N GLY A 79 -9.40 -15.38 -8.42
CA GLY A 79 -9.32 -16.64 -9.18
C GLY A 79 -8.53 -16.53 -10.49
N SER A 80 -8.52 -17.61 -11.27
CA SER A 80 -7.74 -17.68 -12.51
C SER A 80 -8.26 -16.78 -13.64
N ALA A 81 -9.52 -16.37 -13.61
CA ALA A 81 -10.12 -15.45 -14.57
C ALA A 81 -9.88 -13.97 -14.22
N GLY A 82 -9.43 -13.68 -13.01
CA GLY A 82 -9.09 -12.34 -12.54
C GLY A 82 -7.59 -12.06 -12.59
N LYS A 83 -7.20 -10.85 -12.14
CA LYS A 83 -5.81 -10.42 -12.11
C LYS A 83 -5.52 -9.57 -10.89
N VAL A 84 -4.30 -9.72 -10.35
CA VAL A 84 -3.76 -8.84 -9.32
C VAL A 84 -2.52 -8.13 -9.85
N TYR A 85 -2.51 -6.82 -9.76
CA TYR A 85 -1.34 -5.99 -9.98
C TYR A 85 -0.69 -5.70 -8.62
N ALA A 86 0.46 -6.34 -8.35
CA ALA A 86 1.25 -6.08 -7.15
C ALA A 86 2.21 -4.92 -7.43
N VAL A 87 1.91 -3.77 -6.84
CA VAL A 87 2.57 -2.49 -7.15
C VAL A 87 3.45 -2.06 -5.99
N ASP A 88 4.73 -1.87 -6.23
CA ASP A 88 5.65 -1.32 -5.23
C ASP A 88 6.69 -0.39 -5.88
N ILE A 89 7.24 0.55 -5.11
CA ILE A 89 8.32 1.44 -5.55
C ILE A 89 9.71 0.89 -5.23
N ASP A 90 9.80 -0.14 -4.38
CA ASP A 90 11.06 -0.76 -3.99
C ASP A 90 11.39 -1.92 -4.95
N PRO A 91 12.50 -1.82 -5.72
CA PRO A 91 12.90 -2.87 -6.66
C PRO A 91 13.24 -4.20 -5.97
N ASP A 92 13.71 -4.20 -4.71
CA ASP A 92 13.96 -5.43 -3.98
C ASP A 92 12.65 -6.16 -3.67
N MET A 93 11.59 -5.41 -3.34
CA MET A 93 10.26 -5.97 -3.07
C MET A 93 9.61 -6.49 -4.35
N THR A 94 9.70 -5.77 -5.46
CA THR A 94 9.17 -6.27 -6.75
C THR A 94 9.86 -7.56 -7.19
N GLN A 95 11.17 -7.67 -7.08
CA GLN A 95 11.89 -8.91 -7.34
C GLN A 95 11.49 -10.05 -6.40
N LEU A 96 11.25 -9.75 -5.12
CA LEU A 96 10.76 -10.72 -4.15
C LEU A 96 9.36 -11.22 -4.55
N LEU A 97 8.45 -10.32 -4.91
CA LEU A 97 7.10 -10.62 -5.36
C LEU A 97 7.09 -11.52 -6.60
N GLU A 98 7.93 -11.22 -7.60
CA GLU A 98 8.09 -12.04 -8.81
C GLU A 98 8.54 -13.47 -8.47
N ARG A 99 9.55 -13.61 -7.60
CA ARG A 99 10.01 -14.93 -7.15
C ARG A 99 8.92 -15.69 -6.41
N GLN A 100 8.19 -15.03 -5.52
CA GLN A 100 7.11 -15.65 -4.76
C GLN A 100 5.92 -16.02 -5.66
N ALA A 101 5.53 -15.18 -6.60
CA ALA A 101 4.47 -15.48 -7.58
C ALA A 101 4.81 -16.74 -8.37
N LYS A 102 6.03 -16.85 -8.86
CA LYS A 102 6.52 -18.05 -9.56
C LYS A 102 6.52 -19.29 -8.67
N GLN A 103 7.03 -19.19 -7.43
CA GLN A 103 7.08 -20.31 -6.48
C GLN A 103 5.69 -20.82 -6.09
N LYS A 104 4.71 -19.90 -5.97
CA LYS A 104 3.32 -20.22 -5.61
C LYS A 104 2.46 -20.61 -6.80
N GLY A 105 2.99 -20.54 -8.03
CA GLY A 105 2.21 -20.75 -9.25
C GLY A 105 1.10 -19.71 -9.45
N ALA A 106 1.26 -18.50 -8.92
CA ALA A 106 0.27 -17.43 -8.99
C ALA A 106 0.36 -16.70 -10.35
N GLY A 107 -0.05 -17.37 -11.44
CA GLY A 107 0.01 -16.85 -12.81
C GLY A 107 -0.94 -15.67 -13.10
N ASN A 108 -1.82 -15.36 -12.16
CA ASN A 108 -2.72 -14.20 -12.20
C ASN A 108 -2.20 -12.98 -11.44
N VAL A 109 -0.91 -12.97 -11.05
CA VAL A 109 -0.22 -11.84 -10.41
C VAL A 109 0.77 -11.23 -11.38
N ASP A 110 0.60 -9.94 -11.69
CA ASP A 110 1.57 -9.12 -12.42
C ASP A 110 2.23 -8.14 -11.44
N VAL A 111 3.56 -8.10 -11.44
CA VAL A 111 4.33 -7.21 -10.55
C VAL A 111 4.69 -5.94 -11.31
N ILE A 112 4.51 -4.79 -10.68
CA ILE A 112 4.79 -3.47 -11.27
C ILE A 112 5.75 -2.70 -10.35
N LEU A 113 6.92 -2.34 -10.89
CA LEU A 113 7.78 -1.34 -10.27
C LEU A 113 7.23 0.05 -10.58
N ALA A 114 6.63 0.67 -9.59
CA ALA A 114 5.96 1.97 -9.71
C ALA A 114 6.93 3.14 -9.61
N LYS A 115 6.42 4.34 -9.94
CA LYS A 115 7.07 5.61 -9.61
C LYS A 115 6.47 6.18 -8.32
N PRO A 116 7.18 7.05 -7.59
CA PRO A 116 6.66 7.67 -6.37
C PRO A 116 5.35 8.46 -6.57
N ASP A 117 5.09 8.94 -7.77
CA ASP A 117 3.93 9.76 -8.16
C ASP A 117 2.93 9.04 -9.08
N ASP A 118 3.24 7.83 -9.54
CA ASP A 118 2.38 7.08 -10.46
C ASP A 118 2.52 5.57 -10.27
N PRO A 119 1.43 4.82 -10.01
CA PRO A 119 1.45 3.37 -9.87
C PRO A 119 1.64 2.61 -11.18
N LEU A 120 1.60 3.28 -12.33
CA LEU A 120 1.78 2.72 -13.67
C LEU A 120 0.83 1.55 -14.01
N LEU A 121 -0.36 1.57 -13.44
CA LEU A 121 -1.40 0.57 -13.74
C LEU A 121 -1.93 0.71 -15.18
N PRO A 122 -2.54 -0.33 -15.76
CA PRO A 122 -3.25 -0.21 -17.03
C PRO A 122 -4.42 0.78 -16.93
N ALA A 123 -4.56 1.68 -17.88
CA ALA A 123 -5.66 2.66 -17.92
C ALA A 123 -7.02 1.97 -17.91
N SER A 124 -7.96 2.45 -17.07
CA SER A 124 -9.27 1.83 -16.84
C SER A 124 -9.19 0.31 -16.62
N GLY A 125 -8.12 -0.14 -15.95
CA GLY A 125 -7.75 -1.55 -15.85
C GLY A 125 -8.24 -2.25 -14.59
N VAL A 126 -8.60 -1.53 -13.50
CA VAL A 126 -8.85 -2.17 -12.20
C VAL A 126 -10.24 -1.86 -11.63
N ASP A 127 -10.83 -2.85 -10.98
CA ASP A 127 -12.12 -2.77 -10.27
C ASP A 127 -11.91 -2.28 -8.83
N LEU A 128 -10.73 -2.55 -8.26
CA LEU A 128 -10.40 -2.20 -6.89
C LEU A 128 -8.91 -1.90 -6.78
N ILE A 129 -8.57 -0.84 -6.07
CA ILE A 129 -7.22 -0.59 -5.56
C ILE A 129 -7.28 -0.75 -4.05
N LEU A 130 -6.49 -1.68 -3.51
CA LEU A 130 -6.26 -1.83 -2.08
C LEU A 130 -4.91 -1.21 -1.74
N THR A 131 -4.85 -0.39 -0.69
CA THR A 131 -3.59 0.08 -0.10
C THR A 131 -3.61 -0.16 1.40
N VAL A 132 -2.56 -0.81 1.92
CA VAL A 132 -2.47 -1.20 3.33
C VAL A 132 -1.14 -0.74 3.92
N ASN A 133 -1.19 0.09 4.96
CA ASN A 133 -0.02 0.67 5.63
C ASN A 133 0.94 1.42 4.67
N THR A 134 0.41 1.97 3.61
CA THR A 134 1.17 2.64 2.56
C THR A 134 0.75 4.09 2.41
N TYR A 135 -0.51 4.41 2.74
CA TYR A 135 -1.09 5.74 2.54
C TYR A 135 -0.25 6.85 3.19
N HIS A 136 0.24 6.62 4.41
CA HIS A 136 1.07 7.59 5.15
C HIS A 136 2.47 7.81 4.55
N HIS A 137 2.94 6.92 3.67
CA HIS A 137 4.21 7.07 2.95
C HIS A 137 4.07 7.86 1.64
N ILE A 138 2.85 7.99 1.10
CA ILE A 138 2.62 8.68 -0.18
C ILE A 138 2.77 10.19 0.02
N SER A 139 3.68 10.80 -0.72
CA SER A 139 3.80 12.26 -0.80
C SER A 139 2.71 12.85 -1.68
N SER A 140 2.27 14.09 -1.40
CA SER A 140 1.27 14.80 -2.22
C SER A 140 0.01 13.96 -2.51
N ARG A 141 -0.53 13.29 -1.48
CA ARG A 141 -1.61 12.29 -1.60
C ARG A 141 -2.81 12.75 -2.43
N VAL A 142 -3.25 13.99 -2.29
CA VAL A 142 -4.37 14.53 -3.10
C VAL A 142 -4.07 14.45 -4.59
N SER A 143 -2.91 14.91 -5.02
CA SER A 143 -2.50 14.87 -6.45
C SER A 143 -2.29 13.43 -6.92
N TYR A 144 -1.68 12.60 -6.07
CA TYR A 144 -1.46 11.19 -6.37
C TYR A 144 -2.78 10.45 -6.63
N PHE A 145 -3.73 10.55 -5.70
CA PHE A 145 -5.02 9.87 -5.84
C PHE A 145 -5.91 10.49 -6.93
N ALA A 146 -5.80 11.79 -7.21
CA ALA A 146 -6.44 12.38 -8.37
C ALA A 146 -5.92 11.78 -9.69
N ASN A 147 -4.61 11.54 -9.80
CA ASN A 147 -3.99 10.84 -10.96
C ASN A 147 -4.44 9.37 -11.04
N VAL A 148 -4.55 8.68 -9.91
CA VAL A 148 -4.93 7.25 -9.83
C VAL A 148 -6.33 6.97 -10.40
N ARG A 149 -7.23 7.97 -10.45
CA ARG A 149 -8.59 7.79 -11.01
C ARG A 149 -8.62 7.21 -12.42
N LYS A 150 -7.64 7.57 -13.28
CA LYS A 150 -7.56 7.11 -14.67
C LYS A 150 -7.41 5.59 -14.81
N TYR A 151 -7.00 4.92 -13.73
CA TYR A 151 -6.79 3.48 -13.70
C TYR A 151 -8.02 2.68 -13.26
N LEU A 152 -8.98 3.35 -12.61
CA LEU A 152 -10.21 2.68 -12.17
C LEU A 152 -11.17 2.49 -13.34
N ARG A 153 -11.78 1.31 -13.38
CA ARG A 153 -12.93 1.01 -14.24
C ARG A 153 -14.15 1.82 -13.81
N PRO A 154 -15.17 1.95 -14.66
CA PRO A 154 -16.47 2.43 -14.22
C PRO A 154 -16.96 1.63 -13.01
N ASN A 155 -17.37 2.32 -11.92
CA ASN A 155 -17.70 1.76 -10.61
C ASN A 155 -16.52 1.09 -9.85
N GLY A 156 -15.29 1.30 -10.30
CA GLY A 156 -14.10 0.94 -9.53
C GLY A 156 -14.02 1.71 -8.22
N ARG A 157 -13.31 1.17 -7.23
CA ARG A 157 -13.21 1.77 -5.90
C ARG A 157 -11.80 1.65 -5.33
N ILE A 158 -11.53 2.45 -4.31
CA ILE A 158 -10.28 2.40 -3.54
C ILE A 158 -10.61 2.00 -2.11
N ALA A 159 -9.86 1.04 -1.58
CA ALA A 159 -9.85 0.66 -0.19
C ALA A 159 -8.54 1.13 0.45
N VAL A 160 -8.65 1.94 1.49
CA VAL A 160 -7.50 2.42 2.27
C VAL A 160 -7.56 1.80 3.65
N ILE A 161 -6.53 1.05 4.01
CA ILE A 161 -6.31 0.53 5.35
C ILE A 161 -5.00 1.13 5.85
N ASP A 162 -5.06 1.97 6.86
CA ASP A 162 -3.86 2.61 7.38
C ASP A 162 -3.93 2.74 8.89
N PHE A 163 -2.76 2.80 9.54
CA PHE A 163 -2.68 3.03 10.97
C PHE A 163 -3.37 4.34 11.34
N ASP A 164 -4.03 4.34 12.47
CA ASP A 164 -4.66 5.52 13.03
C ASP A 164 -4.20 5.76 14.50
N ARG A 165 -4.86 6.69 15.18
CA ARG A 165 -4.51 7.07 16.56
C ARG A 165 -4.57 5.92 17.58
N ARG A 166 -5.25 4.81 17.24
CA ARG A 166 -5.35 3.60 18.09
C ARG A 166 -4.08 2.75 18.06
N ALA A 167 -3.23 2.94 17.07
CA ALA A 167 -1.92 2.30 16.94
C ALA A 167 -0.87 3.05 17.79
N TRP A 168 -0.82 2.77 19.09
CA TRP A 168 0.02 3.55 20.01
C TRP A 168 1.53 3.44 19.76
N ILE A 169 2.02 2.26 19.31
CA ILE A 169 3.45 2.06 18.97
C ILE A 169 3.80 2.79 17.68
N GLU A 170 2.99 2.60 16.64
CA GLU A 170 3.13 3.25 15.35
C GLU A 170 2.92 4.76 15.47
N GLY A 171 2.06 5.19 16.39
CA GLY A 171 1.82 6.59 16.74
C GLY A 171 3.03 7.27 17.35
N LEU A 172 3.85 6.55 18.12
CA LEU A 172 5.09 7.08 18.69
C LEU A 172 6.10 7.49 17.60
N PHE A 173 6.12 6.78 16.48
CA PHE A 173 6.98 7.07 15.33
C PHE A 173 6.28 7.92 14.24
N ARG A 174 5.07 8.41 14.48
CA ARG A 174 4.25 9.16 13.52
C ARG A 174 3.97 8.41 12.20
N HIS A 175 3.96 7.08 12.21
CA HIS A 175 3.63 6.25 11.07
C HIS A 175 2.12 5.97 11.01
N TYR A 176 1.31 7.02 10.99
CA TYR A 176 -0.15 6.90 10.87
C TYR A 176 -0.76 8.15 10.24
N THR A 177 -1.93 7.99 9.63
CA THR A 177 -2.74 9.10 9.15
C THR A 177 -4.12 9.02 9.80
N PRO A 178 -4.54 10.05 10.58
CA PRO A 178 -5.89 10.07 11.14
C PRO A 178 -6.97 9.90 10.07
N ARG A 179 -8.01 9.12 10.35
CA ARG A 179 -9.07 8.80 9.38
C ARG A 179 -9.74 10.03 8.75
N GLU A 180 -9.95 11.06 9.54
CA GLU A 180 -10.56 12.32 9.10
C GLU A 180 -9.68 13.06 8.07
N PHE A 181 -8.36 12.88 8.12
CA PHE A 181 -7.45 13.43 7.11
C PHE A 181 -7.50 12.60 5.84
N ILE A 182 -7.54 11.26 5.94
CA ILE A 182 -7.68 10.39 4.78
C ILE A 182 -8.97 10.73 4.02
N ILE A 183 -10.10 10.85 4.73
CA ILE A 183 -11.39 11.17 4.11
C ILE A 183 -11.31 12.52 3.38
N ARG A 184 -10.82 13.57 4.04
CA ARG A 184 -10.72 14.90 3.45
C ARG A 184 -9.78 14.95 2.24
N GLU A 185 -8.61 14.28 2.32
CA GLU A 185 -7.66 14.23 1.21
C GLU A 185 -8.21 13.46 0.01
N MET A 186 -8.92 12.36 0.24
CA MET A 186 -9.56 11.58 -0.81
C MET A 186 -10.74 12.34 -1.44
N GLU A 187 -11.54 13.08 -0.66
CA GLU A 187 -12.58 13.96 -1.19
C GLU A 187 -11.98 15.07 -2.06
N ASN A 188 -10.89 15.70 -1.63
CA ASN A 188 -10.15 16.69 -2.42
C ASN A 188 -9.54 16.08 -3.70
N ALA A 189 -9.20 14.79 -3.69
CA ALA A 189 -8.75 14.05 -4.86
C ALA A 189 -9.89 13.63 -5.82
N GLY A 190 -11.14 13.96 -5.48
CA GLY A 190 -12.31 13.72 -6.32
C GLY A 190 -12.95 12.36 -6.10
N TYR A 191 -12.89 11.83 -4.88
CA TYR A 191 -13.60 10.64 -4.46
C TYR A 191 -14.69 10.99 -3.47
N SER A 192 -15.68 10.12 -3.31
CA SER A 192 -16.67 10.16 -2.24
C SER A 192 -16.39 9.03 -1.25
N PHE A 193 -16.44 9.34 0.03
CA PHE A 193 -16.43 8.35 1.09
C PHE A 193 -17.70 7.49 1.00
N GLN A 194 -17.54 6.16 1.03
CA GLN A 194 -18.64 5.20 0.89
C GLN A 194 -18.94 4.46 2.18
N ARG A 195 -17.90 3.96 2.85
CA ARG A 195 -18.04 3.09 4.01
C ARG A 195 -16.76 3.04 4.82
N GLU A 196 -16.93 2.78 6.11
CA GLU A 196 -15.88 2.39 7.04
C GLU A 196 -16.20 1.00 7.61
N PHE A 197 -15.15 0.22 7.88
CA PHE A 197 -15.23 -0.99 8.69
C PHE A 197 -14.44 -0.79 9.97
N ASP A 198 -15.03 -1.13 11.11
CA ASP A 198 -14.54 -0.84 12.47
C ASP A 198 -13.87 -1.99 13.18
N PHE A 199 -13.71 -3.14 12.50
CA PHE A 199 -13.21 -4.35 13.13
C PHE A 199 -11.68 -4.44 13.27
N LEU A 200 -10.94 -3.46 12.74
CA LEU A 200 -9.49 -3.36 12.89
C LEU A 200 -9.16 -2.45 14.08
N ASP A 201 -8.49 -3.01 15.09
CA ASP A 201 -8.28 -2.33 16.37
C ASP A 201 -7.23 -1.22 16.30
N ARG A 202 -6.35 -1.24 15.28
CA ARG A 202 -5.21 -0.33 15.12
C ARG A 202 -5.27 0.51 13.85
N GLN A 203 -6.23 0.24 12.96
CA GLN A 203 -6.28 0.81 11.62
C GLN A 203 -7.67 1.30 11.29
N SER A 204 -7.74 2.34 10.49
CA SER A 204 -8.94 2.71 9.75
C SER A 204 -9.05 1.87 8.49
N PHE A 205 -10.25 1.41 8.15
CA PHE A 205 -10.54 0.71 6.90
C PHE A 205 -11.67 1.43 6.16
N LEU A 206 -11.30 2.17 5.13
CA LEU A 206 -12.16 3.14 4.45
C LEU A 206 -12.31 2.76 2.97
N ILE A 207 -13.54 2.87 2.44
CA ILE A 207 -13.85 2.63 1.03
C ILE A 207 -14.25 3.96 0.37
N PHE A 208 -13.69 4.21 -0.80
CA PHE A 208 -13.93 5.38 -1.62
C PHE A 208 -14.33 5.00 -3.05
N ALA A 209 -15.22 5.77 -3.65
CA ALA A 209 -15.55 5.67 -5.07
C ALA A 209 -15.28 7.01 -5.77
N PRO A 210 -14.84 7.02 -7.04
CA PRO A 210 -14.74 8.25 -7.81
C PRO A 210 -16.06 9.00 -7.83
N LEU A 211 -16.01 10.33 -7.63
CA LEU A 211 -17.17 11.17 -7.84
C LEU A 211 -17.63 11.02 -9.29
N LYS A 212 -18.92 10.71 -9.49
CA LYS A 212 -19.53 10.69 -10.82
C LYS A 212 -19.66 12.15 -11.27
N VAL A 213 -18.79 12.58 -12.17
CA VAL A 213 -18.98 13.86 -12.86
C VAL A 213 -20.13 13.64 -13.84
N ALA A 214 -21.26 14.33 -13.64
CA ALA A 214 -22.32 14.35 -14.63
C ALA A 214 -21.73 14.82 -15.97
N ALA A 215 -22.03 14.11 -17.05
CA ALA A 215 -21.54 14.48 -18.37
C ALA A 215 -21.96 15.96 -18.66
N GLY A 216 -20.97 16.87 -18.71
CA GLY A 216 -21.20 18.30 -18.89
C GLY A 216 -20.95 19.20 -17.66
N ALA A 217 -20.73 18.67 -16.47
CA ALA A 217 -20.37 19.47 -15.30
C ALA A 217 -18.83 19.71 -15.31
N ARG A 218 -18.42 20.96 -15.49
CA ARG A 218 -17.05 21.40 -15.21
C ARG A 218 -16.80 21.26 -13.70
N LEU A 219 -15.66 20.66 -13.33
CA LEU A 219 -15.18 20.72 -11.95
C LEU A 219 -15.20 22.18 -11.48
N PRO A 220 -15.60 22.50 -10.25
CA PRO A 220 -15.60 23.87 -9.76
C PRO A 220 -14.19 24.45 -9.90
N PRO A 221 -14.05 25.71 -10.37
CA PRO A 221 -12.76 26.36 -10.50
C PRO A 221 -12.20 26.66 -9.12
N GLY A 222 -11.39 25.78 -8.61
CA GLY A 222 -10.78 25.82 -7.27
C GLY A 222 -9.98 24.58 -6.92
N ALA A 223 -10.22 23.45 -7.58
CA ALA A 223 -9.51 22.21 -7.29
C ALA A 223 -8.07 22.16 -7.84
N LEU A 224 -7.63 23.12 -8.65
CA LEU A 224 -6.35 23.11 -9.34
C LEU A 224 -5.59 24.46 -9.33
N GLN A 225 -5.99 25.46 -8.56
CA GLN A 225 -5.21 26.69 -8.47
C GLN A 225 -4.26 26.66 -7.28
N ARG A 226 -3.02 26.18 -7.52
CA ARG A 226 -1.88 26.70 -6.78
C ARG A 226 -1.63 28.13 -7.31
N ARG A 227 -1.54 29.10 -6.42
CA ARG A 227 -0.84 30.34 -6.74
C ARG A 227 0.64 30.03 -6.89
N GLU A 228 1.27 30.55 -7.89
CA GLU A 228 2.70 30.40 -8.19
C GLU A 228 3.63 31.01 -7.13
N ASP A 229 3.08 31.63 -6.06
CA ASP A 229 3.81 32.35 -5.02
C ASP A 229 4.00 31.62 -3.68
N GLY A 230 3.52 30.36 -3.55
CA GLY A 230 3.83 29.50 -2.38
C GLY A 230 3.25 29.94 -1.03
N SER A 231 2.38 30.93 -0.95
CA SER A 231 1.82 31.43 0.31
C SER A 231 0.47 30.78 0.69
N PRO A 232 0.23 30.43 1.98
CA PRO A 232 -1.01 29.83 2.43
C PRO A 232 -2.14 30.88 2.48
N THR A 233 -3.24 30.64 1.77
CA THR A 233 -4.45 31.47 1.87
C THR A 233 -5.13 31.27 3.22
N ARG A 234 -5.21 32.32 4.00
CA ARG A 234 -6.01 32.42 5.22
C ARG A 234 -7.49 32.31 4.86
N ALA A 235 -8.20 31.36 5.46
CA ALA A 235 -9.65 31.25 5.32
C ALA A 235 -10.36 32.50 5.88
N PRO A 236 -11.46 33.00 5.27
CA PRO A 236 -12.20 34.12 5.80
C PRO A 236 -12.88 33.74 7.13
N HIS A 237 -12.65 34.54 8.15
CA HIS A 237 -13.37 34.53 9.42
C HIS A 237 -14.85 34.83 9.16
N ARG A 238 -15.74 33.88 9.41
CA ARG A 238 -17.14 34.17 9.61
C ARG A 238 -17.33 34.60 11.05
N SER A 239 -17.58 35.88 11.24
CA SER A 239 -18.11 36.44 12.48
C SER A 239 -19.55 35.95 12.63
N TYR A 240 -19.81 35.19 13.70
CA TYR A 240 -21.17 34.97 14.20
C TYR A 240 -21.53 36.15 15.07
N GLU A 241 -22.43 37.02 14.60
CA GLU A 241 -23.15 37.93 15.46
C GLU A 241 -24.27 37.14 16.15
N MET A 242 -24.28 37.20 17.48
CA MET A 242 -25.37 36.74 18.32
C MET A 242 -26.45 37.83 18.35
N SER A 243 -27.65 37.42 18.05
CA SER A 243 -28.91 38.12 18.45
C SER A 243 -29.85 37.11 19.05
#